data_151401f758f103d9eefa1d73f7629ec9
#
_entry.id   151401f758f103d9eefa1d73f7629ec9
#
_cell.length_a   1.000
_cell.length_b   1.000
_cell.length_c   1.000
_cell.angle_alpha   90.00
_cell.angle_beta   90.00
_cell.angle_gamma   90.00
#
_symmetry.space_group_name_H-M   'P 1'
#
loop_
_entity.id
_entity.type
_entity.pdbx_description
1 polymer ?
#
loop_
_entity_poly.entity_id
_entity_poly.type
_entity_poly.pdbx_seq_one_letter_code
_entity_poly.pdbx_strand_id
1 'polypeptide(L)'
;MNYGNKKVSYRTLAAVVVTIALIGFAAIYTTGKTKPKDVTLITHDSFVMSNAQVQDFQKKSGYTLHLIKAGDAGQMVNRLILTKSAPIADAVFGIDNTFAGSAEENGLIDGNLIPTDFGDVCMNYDKSWFATHHLAAPTSIDQLTTATYKGLTVVEDPKLSSTGLSFLATTVEKYGAHYVKYWKALSANGLKIDNGWETAYYTDFSGSSGHGKYPIVLSYASSPADEIRSNGVSQTASIMDGCFKQTEYVGVLKGAKNPTAARAVINYLLAPAFQQTFPSTMYMYPIDTTQPIPSSWKSSAPLPGKTYGDNLDFNHDEKTWLAAWSAIFG
;
A
#
# COMPACT_ATOMS: atom_id res chain seq x y z
N MET A 1 -78.26 51.79 -3.85
CA MET A 1 -77.25 50.74 -3.54
C MET A 1 -75.89 51.21 -4.03
N ASN A 2 -75.00 51.54 -3.12
CA ASN A 2 -73.67 52.16 -3.44
C ASN A 2 -72.61 51.06 -3.41
N TYR A 3 -72.08 50.75 -4.55
CA TYR A 3 -70.93 49.82 -4.64
C TYR A 3 -69.62 50.62 -4.45
N GLY A 4 -69.03 50.50 -3.28
CA GLY A 4 -67.70 51.09 -3.02
C GLY A 4 -66.57 50.32 -3.68
N ASN A 5 -65.93 50.92 -4.67
CA ASN A 5 -64.69 50.42 -5.31
C ASN A 5 -63.51 50.62 -4.37
N LYS A 6 -63.03 49.56 -3.72
CA LYS A 6 -61.76 49.57 -2.97
C LYS A 6 -60.61 49.51 -3.99
N LYS A 7 -59.94 50.66 -4.21
CA LYS A 7 -58.66 50.71 -4.96
C LYS A 7 -57.58 50.04 -4.13
N VAL A 8 -57.10 48.89 -4.55
CA VAL A 8 -55.90 48.24 -3.99
C VAL A 8 -54.68 49.09 -4.35
N SER A 9 -53.93 49.55 -3.36
CA SER A 9 -52.77 50.42 -3.53
C SER A 9 -51.63 49.66 -4.23
N TYR A 10 -51.11 50.22 -5.31
CA TYR A 10 -49.96 49.67 -6.06
C TYR A 10 -48.74 49.43 -5.16
N ARG A 11 -48.62 50.12 -4.02
CA ARG A 11 -47.56 49.90 -3.01
C ARG A 11 -47.68 48.54 -2.31
N THR A 12 -48.92 48.05 -2.09
CA THR A 12 -49.15 46.75 -1.46
C THR A 12 -48.86 45.57 -2.44
N LEU A 13 -49.15 45.76 -3.73
CA LEU A 13 -48.79 44.78 -4.76
C LEU A 13 -47.28 44.67 -4.96
N ALA A 14 -46.55 45.80 -4.96
CA ALA A 14 -45.12 45.80 -5.11
C ALA A 14 -44.40 45.14 -3.92
N ALA A 15 -44.89 45.33 -2.69
CA ALA A 15 -44.32 44.69 -1.49
C ALA A 15 -44.50 43.15 -1.53
N VAL A 16 -45.67 42.64 -1.97
CA VAL A 16 -45.92 41.20 -2.06
C VAL A 16 -45.08 40.54 -3.15
N VAL A 17 -44.88 41.18 -4.30
CA VAL A 17 -44.05 40.65 -5.39
C VAL A 17 -42.57 40.61 -5.01
N VAL A 18 -42.05 41.63 -4.29
CA VAL A 18 -40.66 41.64 -3.81
C VAL A 18 -40.44 40.57 -2.74
N THR A 19 -41.42 40.34 -1.84
CA THR A 19 -41.27 39.31 -0.79
C THR A 19 -41.33 37.90 -1.40
N ILE A 20 -42.16 37.64 -2.41
CA ILE A 20 -42.18 36.35 -3.12
C ILE A 20 -40.91 36.13 -3.92
N ALA A 21 -40.34 37.17 -4.55
CA ALA A 21 -39.08 37.08 -5.27
C ALA A 21 -37.87 36.79 -4.32
N LEU A 22 -37.84 37.40 -3.14
CA LEU A 22 -36.81 37.17 -2.14
C LEU A 22 -36.89 35.76 -1.52
N ILE A 23 -38.12 35.24 -1.27
CA ILE A 23 -38.30 33.85 -0.78
C ILE A 23 -37.97 32.86 -1.89
N GLY A 24 -38.32 33.13 -3.15
CA GLY A 24 -37.93 32.30 -4.30
C GLY A 24 -36.43 32.30 -4.53
N PHE A 25 -35.73 33.43 -4.36
CA PHE A 25 -34.28 33.54 -4.50
C PHE A 25 -33.56 32.84 -3.32
N ALA A 26 -34.07 32.94 -2.09
CA ALA A 26 -33.52 32.23 -0.94
C ALA A 26 -33.72 30.70 -1.07
N ALA A 27 -34.85 30.25 -1.64
CA ALA A 27 -35.10 28.82 -1.88
C ALA A 27 -34.21 28.25 -2.99
N ILE A 28 -33.81 29.05 -3.99
CA ILE A 28 -32.86 28.64 -5.05
C ILE A 28 -31.42 28.58 -4.52
N TYR A 29 -31.05 29.43 -3.57
CA TYR A 29 -29.72 29.41 -2.95
C TYR A 29 -29.54 28.29 -1.92
N THR A 30 -30.59 27.65 -1.46
CA THR A 30 -30.54 26.47 -0.56
C THR A 30 -30.64 25.14 -1.30
N THR A 31 -30.60 25.11 -2.64
CA THR A 31 -30.32 23.87 -3.37
C THR A 31 -28.92 23.45 -3.01
N GLY A 32 -28.83 22.63 -1.97
CA GLY A 32 -27.57 22.14 -1.43
C GLY A 32 -26.70 21.64 -2.57
N LYS A 33 -25.44 22.08 -2.61
CA LYS A 33 -24.42 21.47 -3.45
C LYS A 33 -24.57 19.97 -3.25
N THR A 34 -25.05 19.25 -4.25
CA THR A 34 -25.09 17.79 -4.22
C THR A 34 -23.69 17.33 -3.90
N LYS A 35 -23.52 16.62 -2.76
CA LYS A 35 -22.21 16.09 -2.38
C LYS A 35 -21.67 15.29 -3.56
N PRO A 36 -20.39 15.42 -3.91
CA PRO A 36 -19.80 14.61 -4.96
C PRO A 36 -20.12 13.13 -4.70
N LYS A 37 -20.59 12.43 -5.72
CA LYS A 37 -20.88 10.99 -5.61
C LYS A 37 -19.64 10.15 -5.83
N ASP A 38 -18.61 10.73 -6.45
CA ASP A 38 -17.37 10.05 -6.77
C ASP A 38 -16.38 10.11 -5.60
N VAL A 39 -15.63 9.04 -5.43
CA VAL A 39 -14.50 8.93 -4.52
C VAL A 39 -13.38 8.20 -5.22
N THR A 40 -12.16 8.70 -5.08
CA THR A 40 -10.97 8.10 -5.67
C THR A 40 -10.06 7.56 -4.56
N LEU A 41 -9.73 6.27 -4.64
CA LEU A 41 -8.73 5.61 -3.81
C LEU A 41 -7.47 5.39 -4.66
N ILE A 42 -6.34 5.93 -4.23
CA ILE A 42 -5.03 5.64 -4.80
C ILE A 42 -4.34 4.55 -4.00
N THR A 43 -3.70 3.60 -4.70
CA THR A 43 -3.10 2.41 -4.10
C THR A 43 -1.77 2.09 -4.77
N HIS A 44 -0.94 1.27 -4.12
CA HIS A 44 0.14 0.56 -4.79
C HIS A 44 -0.42 -0.49 -5.79
N ASP A 45 0.43 -1.01 -6.67
CA ASP A 45 -0.01 -1.85 -7.78
C ASP A 45 -0.55 -3.22 -7.33
N SER A 46 -0.02 -3.75 -6.23
CA SER A 46 -0.38 -5.08 -5.70
C SER A 46 -1.70 -5.09 -4.90
N PHE A 47 -2.32 -3.92 -4.66
CA PHE A 47 -3.63 -3.87 -4.01
C PHE A 47 -4.71 -4.57 -4.85
N VAL A 48 -5.50 -5.42 -4.23
CA VAL A 48 -6.58 -6.16 -4.88
C VAL A 48 -7.93 -5.84 -4.26
N MET A 49 -8.82 -5.31 -5.07
CA MET A 49 -10.24 -5.17 -4.77
C MET A 49 -11.04 -5.65 -5.98
N SER A 50 -11.76 -6.74 -5.83
CA SER A 50 -12.52 -7.34 -6.92
C SER A 50 -13.66 -6.45 -7.40
N ASN A 51 -14.09 -6.63 -8.65
CA ASN A 51 -15.27 -5.91 -9.18
C ASN A 51 -16.52 -6.12 -8.31
N ALA A 52 -16.70 -7.28 -7.72
CA ALA A 52 -17.80 -7.58 -6.81
C ALA A 52 -17.71 -6.73 -5.52
N GLN A 53 -16.52 -6.57 -4.96
CA GLN A 53 -16.29 -5.71 -3.78
C GLN A 53 -16.50 -4.23 -4.11
N VAL A 54 -16.05 -3.77 -5.28
CA VAL A 54 -16.32 -2.40 -5.75
C VAL A 54 -17.82 -2.15 -5.86
N GLN A 55 -18.57 -3.07 -6.49
CA GLN A 55 -20.02 -2.96 -6.63
C GLN A 55 -20.75 -3.02 -5.26
N ASP A 56 -20.30 -3.87 -4.35
CA ASP A 56 -20.84 -3.96 -2.99
C ASP A 56 -20.63 -2.66 -2.21
N PHE A 57 -19.40 -2.11 -2.29
CA PHE A 57 -19.11 -0.78 -1.71
C PHE A 57 -20.06 0.29 -2.28
N GLN A 58 -20.17 0.37 -3.62
CA GLN A 58 -21.02 1.37 -4.29
C GLN A 58 -22.48 1.24 -3.89
N LYS A 59 -22.98 0.00 -3.80
CA LYS A 59 -24.37 -0.29 -3.37
C LYS A 59 -24.62 0.11 -1.92
N LYS A 60 -23.67 -0.17 -1.02
CA LYS A 60 -23.81 0.11 0.42
C LYS A 60 -23.63 1.59 0.75
N SER A 61 -22.70 2.25 0.09
CA SER A 61 -22.32 3.64 0.40
C SER A 61 -23.07 4.69 -0.42
N GLY A 62 -23.55 4.33 -1.62
CA GLY A 62 -24.09 5.25 -2.61
C GLY A 62 -23.04 6.09 -3.34
N TYR A 63 -21.73 5.83 -3.11
CA TYR A 63 -20.61 6.49 -3.80
C TYR A 63 -20.10 5.64 -4.95
N THR A 64 -19.64 6.28 -6.02
CA THR A 64 -18.92 5.64 -7.13
C THR A 64 -17.44 5.62 -6.80
N LEU A 65 -16.82 4.44 -6.70
CA LEU A 65 -15.40 4.27 -6.39
C LEU A 65 -14.57 4.20 -7.67
N HIS A 66 -13.54 5.03 -7.71
CA HIS A 66 -12.47 4.99 -8.72
C HIS A 66 -11.16 4.54 -8.07
N LEU A 67 -10.46 3.59 -8.68
CA LEU A 67 -9.17 3.10 -8.21
C LEU A 67 -8.06 3.64 -9.11
N ILE A 68 -6.97 4.15 -8.51
CA ILE A 68 -5.75 4.54 -9.21
C ILE A 68 -4.62 3.70 -8.65
N LYS A 69 -4.04 2.83 -9.47
CA LYS A 69 -2.78 2.16 -9.18
C LYS A 69 -1.62 3.09 -9.55
N ALA A 70 -0.63 3.23 -8.66
CA ALA A 70 0.37 4.29 -8.74
C ALA A 70 1.83 3.82 -8.63
N GLY A 71 2.08 2.59 -9.01
CA GLY A 71 3.38 1.93 -8.83
C GLY A 71 3.50 1.28 -7.45
N ASP A 72 4.70 0.96 -7.04
CA ASP A 72 4.98 0.47 -5.68
C ASP A 72 4.81 1.59 -4.65
N ALA A 73 4.79 1.27 -3.36
CA ALA A 73 4.44 2.20 -2.28
C ALA A 73 5.28 3.48 -2.27
N GLY A 74 6.59 3.40 -2.48
CA GLY A 74 7.47 4.58 -2.57
C GLY A 74 7.15 5.45 -3.80
N GLN A 75 6.86 4.84 -4.96
CA GLN A 75 6.44 5.57 -6.16
C GLN A 75 5.11 6.28 -5.92
N MET A 76 4.14 5.61 -5.26
CA MET A 76 2.85 6.18 -4.89
C MET A 76 3.02 7.38 -3.94
N VAL A 77 3.82 7.25 -2.88
CA VAL A 77 4.07 8.35 -1.93
C VAL A 77 4.75 9.53 -2.63
N ASN A 78 5.76 9.29 -3.47
CA ASN A 78 6.41 10.34 -4.25
C ASN A 78 5.41 11.07 -5.17
N ARG A 79 4.48 10.34 -5.81
CA ARG A 79 3.43 10.93 -6.63
C ARG A 79 2.46 11.77 -5.80
N LEU A 80 2.10 11.34 -4.61
CA LEU A 80 1.26 12.11 -3.68
C LEU A 80 1.95 13.39 -3.23
N ILE A 81 3.26 13.36 -2.94
CA ILE A 81 4.05 14.54 -2.59
C ILE A 81 4.04 15.57 -3.75
N LEU A 82 4.27 15.12 -4.97
CA LEU A 82 4.29 15.99 -6.15
C LEU A 82 2.92 16.63 -6.44
N THR A 83 1.83 15.96 -6.07
CA THR A 83 0.46 16.42 -6.34
C THR A 83 -0.26 16.99 -5.12
N LYS A 84 0.43 17.18 -3.98
CA LYS A 84 -0.20 17.59 -2.70
C LYS A 84 -0.95 18.93 -2.73
N SER A 85 -0.58 19.84 -3.64
CA SER A 85 -1.28 21.12 -3.82
C SER A 85 -2.60 20.99 -4.61
N ALA A 86 -2.76 19.91 -5.36
CA ALA A 86 -3.97 19.57 -6.13
C ALA A 86 -4.18 18.04 -6.09
N PRO A 87 -4.67 17.50 -4.96
CA PRO A 87 -4.76 16.07 -4.74
C PRO A 87 -5.53 15.34 -5.84
N ILE A 88 -4.96 14.24 -6.33
CA ILE A 88 -5.50 13.43 -7.42
C ILE A 88 -6.44 12.33 -6.93
N ALA A 89 -6.52 12.13 -5.62
CA ALA A 89 -7.38 11.14 -4.97
C ALA A 89 -7.95 11.70 -3.66
N ASP A 90 -8.90 10.98 -3.08
CA ASP A 90 -9.56 11.33 -1.81
C ASP A 90 -9.02 10.50 -0.63
N ALA A 91 -8.63 9.26 -0.90
CA ALA A 91 -8.04 8.35 0.08
C ALA A 91 -6.83 7.64 -0.52
N VAL A 92 -5.97 7.16 0.34
CA VAL A 92 -4.80 6.34 0.00
C VAL A 92 -4.84 5.02 0.77
N PHE A 93 -4.41 3.92 0.12
CA PHE A 93 -4.13 2.62 0.72
C PHE A 93 -2.70 2.19 0.36
N GLY A 94 -1.98 1.64 1.35
CA GLY A 94 -0.66 1.04 1.12
C GLY A 94 0.52 1.99 1.34
N ILE A 95 0.32 3.10 2.09
CA ILE A 95 1.45 3.72 2.79
C ILE A 95 1.80 2.77 3.92
N ASP A 96 3.06 2.42 4.06
CA ASP A 96 3.50 1.52 5.13
C ASP A 96 4.37 2.22 6.18
N ASN A 97 4.77 1.49 7.21
CA ASN A 97 5.58 2.04 8.29
C ASN A 97 6.98 2.51 7.85
N THR A 98 7.45 2.17 6.64
CA THR A 98 8.70 2.72 6.11
C THR A 98 8.50 4.11 5.49
N PHE A 99 7.37 4.35 4.84
CA PHE A 99 7.05 5.64 4.19
C PHE A 99 6.09 6.54 4.99
N ALA A 100 5.57 6.08 6.13
CA ALA A 100 4.65 6.87 6.96
C ALA A 100 5.25 8.21 7.39
N GLY A 101 6.52 8.22 7.80
CA GLY A 101 7.22 9.45 8.17
C GLY A 101 7.31 10.47 7.04
N SER A 102 7.64 10.00 5.83
CA SER A 102 7.67 10.86 4.63
C SER A 102 6.29 11.43 4.30
N ALA A 103 5.22 10.64 4.48
CA ALA A 103 3.85 11.11 4.29
C ALA A 103 3.46 12.18 5.32
N GLU A 104 3.85 12.01 6.59
CA GLU A 104 3.61 12.96 7.68
C GLU A 104 4.38 14.28 7.49
N GLU A 105 5.70 14.21 7.22
CA GLU A 105 6.54 15.38 6.94
C GLU A 105 5.98 16.26 5.81
N ASN A 106 5.41 15.62 4.78
CA ASN A 106 4.82 16.30 3.64
C ASN A 106 3.37 16.73 3.86
N GLY A 107 2.76 16.38 4.99
CA GLY A 107 1.39 16.75 5.33
C GLY A 107 0.37 16.18 4.36
N LEU A 108 0.54 14.92 3.92
CA LEU A 108 -0.31 14.28 2.92
C LEU A 108 -1.68 13.86 3.48
N ILE A 109 -1.78 13.61 4.79
CA ILE A 109 -2.93 12.97 5.42
C ILE A 109 -3.77 13.96 6.21
N ASP A 110 -5.09 13.85 6.12
CA ASP A 110 -6.07 14.54 6.95
C ASP A 110 -6.47 13.66 8.13
N GLY A 111 -5.86 13.90 9.29
CA GLY A 111 -5.98 13.07 10.49
C GLY A 111 -4.82 12.07 10.60
N ASN A 112 -5.13 10.81 10.88
CA ASN A 112 -4.14 9.75 11.13
C ASN A 112 -4.16 8.69 10.03
N LEU A 113 -3.02 8.07 9.80
CA LEU A 113 -2.92 6.78 9.11
C LEU A 113 -3.50 5.67 10.01
N ILE A 114 -4.33 4.80 9.43
CA ILE A 114 -5.01 3.71 10.13
C ILE A 114 -4.46 2.39 9.60
N PRO A 115 -3.93 1.50 10.46
CA PRO A 115 -3.40 0.22 10.02
C PRO A 115 -4.51 -0.67 9.44
N THR A 116 -4.20 -1.38 8.35
CA THR A 116 -5.15 -2.25 7.63
C THR A 116 -4.75 -3.71 7.62
N ASP A 117 -3.46 -3.97 7.41
CA ASP A 117 -2.89 -5.30 7.29
C ASP A 117 -1.40 -5.26 7.59
N PHE A 118 -0.77 -6.43 7.68
CA PHE A 118 0.67 -6.55 7.87
C PHE A 118 1.24 -7.79 7.19
N GLY A 119 2.55 -7.74 6.94
CA GLY A 119 3.34 -8.86 6.47
C GLY A 119 4.78 -8.72 6.93
N ASP A 120 5.53 -9.81 6.92
CA ASP A 120 6.94 -9.77 7.24
C ASP A 120 7.74 -9.85 5.94
N VAL A 121 8.43 -8.77 5.57
CA VAL A 121 9.29 -8.72 4.39
C VAL A 121 10.53 -9.58 4.66
N CYS A 122 10.71 -10.63 3.87
CA CYS A 122 11.79 -11.61 3.98
C CYS A 122 12.31 -11.98 2.58
N MET A 123 13.54 -12.48 2.49
CA MET A 123 13.99 -13.15 1.28
C MET A 123 13.23 -14.44 1.06
N ASN A 124 12.85 -14.73 -0.19
CA ASN A 124 12.24 -15.97 -0.62
C ASN A 124 13.14 -16.69 -1.61
N TYR A 125 12.99 -18.02 -1.71
CA TYR A 125 13.77 -18.83 -2.65
C TYR A 125 12.93 -19.91 -3.33
N ASP A 126 13.32 -20.27 -4.55
CA ASP A 126 12.73 -21.35 -5.36
C ASP A 126 13.36 -22.70 -4.99
N LYS A 127 12.62 -23.52 -4.25
CA LYS A 127 13.04 -24.88 -3.83
C LYS A 127 13.39 -25.77 -5.01
N SER A 128 12.63 -25.68 -6.10
CA SER A 128 12.81 -26.52 -7.29
C SER A 128 14.10 -26.16 -8.01
N TRP A 129 14.41 -24.87 -8.14
CA TRP A 129 15.65 -24.39 -8.74
C TRP A 129 16.87 -24.90 -7.95
N PHE A 130 16.87 -24.72 -6.63
CA PHE A 130 17.98 -25.19 -5.77
C PHE A 130 18.16 -26.70 -5.82
N ALA A 131 17.07 -27.47 -5.80
CA ALA A 131 17.13 -28.93 -5.92
C ALA A 131 17.74 -29.38 -7.26
N THR A 132 17.29 -28.76 -8.37
CA THR A 132 17.77 -29.11 -9.73
C THR A 132 19.23 -28.76 -9.93
N HIS A 133 19.73 -27.69 -9.31
CA HIS A 133 21.12 -27.26 -9.40
C HIS A 133 22.03 -27.91 -8.35
N HIS A 134 21.51 -28.82 -7.53
CA HIS A 134 22.24 -29.48 -6.43
C HIS A 134 22.95 -28.50 -5.49
N LEU A 135 22.33 -27.34 -5.26
CA LEU A 135 22.81 -26.27 -4.41
C LEU A 135 21.94 -26.18 -3.16
N ALA A 136 22.54 -26.05 -1.99
CA ALA A 136 21.78 -25.79 -0.77
C ALA A 136 21.19 -24.36 -0.85
N ALA A 137 19.88 -24.23 -0.51
CA ALA A 137 19.26 -22.91 -0.40
C ALA A 137 19.88 -22.12 0.77
N PRO A 138 19.99 -20.77 0.67
CA PRO A 138 20.52 -19.96 1.76
C PRO A 138 19.55 -19.96 2.96
N THR A 139 20.11 -19.91 4.16
CA THR A 139 19.37 -19.88 5.43
C THR A 139 19.50 -18.53 6.15
N SER A 140 20.38 -17.67 5.66
CA SER A 140 20.56 -16.31 6.19
C SER A 140 20.89 -15.32 5.07
N ILE A 141 20.58 -14.04 5.32
CA ILE A 141 20.95 -12.97 4.38
C ILE A 141 22.45 -12.74 4.29
N ASP A 142 23.23 -13.16 5.30
CA ASP A 142 24.70 -13.10 5.24
C ASP A 142 25.28 -13.92 4.07
N GLN A 143 24.66 -15.06 3.78
CA GLN A 143 25.12 -15.95 2.71
C GLN A 143 24.97 -15.35 1.31
N LEU A 144 24.05 -14.39 1.12
CA LEU A 144 23.79 -13.76 -0.19
C LEU A 144 25.00 -13.01 -0.75
N THR A 145 25.98 -12.67 0.11
CA THR A 145 27.22 -11.99 -0.30
C THR A 145 28.34 -12.97 -0.69
N THR A 146 28.12 -14.27 -0.56
CA THR A 146 29.16 -15.29 -0.85
C THR A 146 29.17 -15.67 -2.33
N ALA A 147 30.29 -16.15 -2.83
CA ALA A 147 30.45 -16.58 -4.23
C ALA A 147 29.47 -17.70 -4.63
N THR A 148 29.02 -18.50 -3.68
CA THR A 148 28.05 -19.58 -3.88
C THR A 148 26.72 -19.07 -4.45
N TYR A 149 26.27 -17.86 -4.05
CA TYR A 149 24.98 -17.27 -4.46
C TYR A 149 25.16 -16.10 -5.42
N LYS A 150 26.31 -16.03 -6.11
CA LYS A 150 26.61 -14.95 -7.06
C LYS A 150 25.60 -14.87 -8.20
N GLY A 151 25.00 -13.69 -8.39
CA GLY A 151 24.06 -13.41 -9.48
C GLY A 151 22.71 -14.12 -9.36
N LEU A 152 22.36 -14.62 -8.16
CA LEU A 152 21.11 -15.38 -7.91
C LEU A 152 20.01 -14.55 -7.24
N THR A 153 20.28 -13.32 -6.83
CA THR A 153 19.35 -12.53 -5.98
C THR A 153 18.82 -11.31 -6.71
N VAL A 154 17.52 -11.08 -6.60
CA VAL A 154 16.83 -9.85 -7.00
C VAL A 154 16.16 -9.21 -5.79
N VAL A 155 16.26 -7.89 -5.69
CA VAL A 155 15.60 -7.05 -4.68
C VAL A 155 15.05 -5.78 -5.34
N GLU A 156 14.24 -5.01 -4.62
CA GLU A 156 13.67 -3.76 -5.11
C GLU A 156 14.52 -2.55 -4.69
N ASP A 157 14.39 -1.46 -5.47
CA ASP A 157 14.99 -0.16 -5.17
C ASP A 157 14.32 0.44 -3.91
N PRO A 158 15.05 0.69 -2.82
CA PRO A 158 14.51 1.22 -1.58
C PRO A 158 13.93 2.64 -1.69
N LYS A 159 14.22 3.37 -2.76
CA LYS A 159 13.62 4.71 -3.02
C LYS A 159 12.21 4.60 -3.60
N LEU A 160 11.87 3.48 -4.18
CA LEU A 160 10.65 3.28 -4.98
C LEU A 160 9.72 2.23 -4.38
N SER A 161 10.25 1.28 -3.61
CA SER A 161 9.55 0.12 -3.08
C SER A 161 9.66 0.02 -1.56
N SER A 162 8.55 -0.28 -0.91
CA SER A 162 8.50 -0.50 0.53
C SER A 162 9.25 -1.76 0.96
N THR A 163 9.19 -2.84 0.18
CA THR A 163 9.98 -4.04 0.46
C THR A 163 11.47 -3.75 0.35
N GLY A 164 11.89 -2.99 -0.67
CA GLY A 164 13.27 -2.53 -0.81
C GLY A 164 13.75 -1.71 0.38
N LEU A 165 12.93 -0.75 0.85
CA LEU A 165 13.28 0.08 2.00
C LEU A 165 13.27 -0.73 3.31
N SER A 166 12.36 -1.68 3.47
CA SER A 166 12.31 -2.64 4.58
C SER A 166 13.60 -3.47 4.66
N PHE A 167 14.12 -3.93 3.52
CA PHE A 167 15.37 -4.68 3.49
C PHE A 167 16.58 -3.80 3.79
N LEU A 168 16.62 -2.57 3.26
CA LEU A 168 17.66 -1.61 3.63
C LEU A 168 17.66 -1.37 5.15
N ALA A 169 16.51 -1.10 5.74
CA ALA A 169 16.32 -0.90 7.18
C ALA A 169 16.76 -2.14 8.00
N THR A 170 16.35 -3.34 7.56
CA THR A 170 16.83 -4.61 8.15
C THR A 170 18.37 -4.66 8.21
N THR A 171 19.04 -4.31 7.10
CA THR A 171 20.49 -4.34 7.06
C THR A 171 21.16 -3.28 7.93
N VAL A 172 20.52 -2.09 8.06
CA VAL A 172 20.97 -1.03 8.98
C VAL A 172 20.93 -1.54 10.42
N GLU A 173 19.80 -2.09 10.86
CA GLU A 173 19.68 -2.58 12.24
C GLU A 173 20.55 -3.82 12.50
N LYS A 174 20.60 -4.76 11.55
CA LYS A 174 21.37 -6.01 11.71
C LYS A 174 22.88 -5.77 11.74
N TYR A 175 23.39 -4.89 10.89
CA TYR A 175 24.84 -4.71 10.70
C TYR A 175 25.39 -3.40 11.29
N GLY A 176 24.52 -2.50 11.75
CA GLY A 176 24.93 -1.19 12.26
C GLY A 176 25.81 -0.43 11.24
N ALA A 177 26.91 0.12 11.68
CA ALA A 177 27.83 0.86 10.81
C ALA A 177 28.39 0.06 9.60
N HIS A 178 28.18 -1.27 9.57
CA HIS A 178 28.69 -2.13 8.49
C HIS A 178 27.67 -2.40 7.38
N TYR A 179 26.45 -1.87 7.43
CA TYR A 179 25.42 -2.12 6.40
C TYR A 179 25.89 -1.67 4.99
N VAL A 180 26.64 -0.56 4.88
CA VAL A 180 27.21 -0.11 3.59
C VAL A 180 28.17 -1.15 3.01
N LYS A 181 28.97 -1.78 3.86
CA LYS A 181 29.89 -2.87 3.43
C LYS A 181 29.10 -4.08 2.92
N TYR A 182 28.00 -4.42 3.58
CA TYR A 182 27.11 -5.50 3.14
C TYR A 182 26.51 -5.22 1.75
N TRP A 183 25.97 -4.01 1.51
CA TRP A 183 25.41 -3.63 0.22
C TRP A 183 26.47 -3.58 -0.90
N LYS A 184 27.70 -3.12 -0.61
CA LYS A 184 28.82 -3.22 -1.56
C LYS A 184 29.15 -4.67 -1.91
N ALA A 185 29.08 -5.58 -0.94
CA ALA A 185 29.32 -6.99 -1.19
C ALA A 185 28.19 -7.62 -2.03
N LEU A 186 26.92 -7.27 -1.78
CA LEU A 186 25.80 -7.69 -2.62
C LEU A 186 25.94 -7.18 -4.06
N SER A 187 26.33 -5.92 -4.25
CA SER A 187 26.58 -5.34 -5.58
C SER A 187 27.69 -6.10 -6.31
N ALA A 188 28.82 -6.32 -5.65
CA ALA A 188 29.93 -7.11 -6.20
C ALA A 188 29.55 -8.58 -6.48
N ASN A 189 28.56 -9.10 -5.77
CA ASN A 189 28.02 -10.45 -5.96
C ASN A 189 26.94 -10.52 -7.05
N GLY A 190 26.68 -9.43 -7.80
CA GLY A 190 25.77 -9.42 -8.95
C GLY A 190 24.30 -9.34 -8.57
N LEU A 191 23.99 -8.60 -7.49
CA LEU A 191 22.62 -8.29 -7.11
C LEU A 191 21.87 -7.60 -8.27
N LYS A 192 20.68 -8.08 -8.59
CA LYS A 192 19.72 -7.40 -9.46
C LYS A 192 18.83 -6.50 -8.63
N ILE A 193 18.53 -5.31 -9.13
CA ILE A 193 17.60 -4.35 -8.51
C ILE A 193 16.50 -4.03 -9.49
N ASP A 194 15.26 -4.11 -9.04
CA ASP A 194 14.06 -3.75 -9.76
C ASP A 194 13.36 -2.52 -9.16
N ASN A 195 12.52 -1.87 -9.96
CA ASN A 195 11.84 -0.66 -9.53
C ASN A 195 10.62 -0.92 -8.62
N GLY A 196 10.20 -2.19 -8.46
CA GLY A 196 9.07 -2.55 -7.62
C GLY A 196 8.86 -4.04 -7.52
N TRP A 197 8.12 -4.42 -6.49
CA TRP A 197 7.90 -5.80 -6.08
C TRP A 197 7.22 -6.66 -7.15
N GLU A 198 6.23 -6.16 -7.89
CA GLU A 198 5.57 -6.96 -8.93
C GLU A 198 6.52 -7.41 -10.03
N THR A 199 7.47 -6.56 -10.42
CA THR A 199 8.50 -6.94 -11.41
C THR A 199 9.47 -7.95 -10.83
N ALA A 200 9.98 -7.71 -9.63
CA ALA A 200 10.92 -8.62 -8.96
C ALA A 200 10.29 -10.01 -8.74
N TYR A 201 9.04 -10.05 -8.25
CA TYR A 201 8.37 -11.29 -7.89
C TYR A 201 7.78 -12.03 -9.09
N TYR A 202 6.97 -11.36 -9.93
CA TYR A 202 6.23 -12.03 -11.01
C TYR A 202 6.98 -12.09 -12.34
N THR A 203 8.06 -11.31 -12.52
CA THR A 203 8.83 -11.34 -13.77
C THR A 203 10.22 -11.97 -13.58
N ASP A 204 10.96 -11.55 -12.55
CA ASP A 204 12.36 -11.91 -12.41
C ASP A 204 12.62 -13.12 -11.50
N PHE A 205 11.72 -13.42 -10.57
CA PHE A 205 11.82 -14.59 -9.70
C PHE A 205 11.44 -15.89 -10.41
N SER A 206 12.26 -16.93 -10.27
CA SER A 206 12.02 -18.23 -10.93
C SER A 206 10.91 -19.05 -10.28
N GLY A 207 10.63 -18.83 -9.00
CA GLY A 207 9.66 -19.59 -8.21
C GLY A 207 8.21 -19.15 -8.37
N SER A 208 7.95 -18.02 -9.06
CA SER A 208 6.62 -17.49 -9.32
C SER A 208 6.10 -17.85 -10.71
N SER A 209 4.92 -17.34 -11.06
CA SER A 209 4.26 -17.58 -12.35
C SER A 209 5.04 -17.12 -13.58
N GLY A 210 5.93 -16.12 -13.43
CA GLY A 210 6.73 -15.56 -14.52
C GLY A 210 7.91 -16.43 -14.93
N HIS A 211 8.31 -17.41 -14.09
CA HIS A 211 9.47 -18.28 -14.33
C HIS A 211 10.74 -17.51 -14.71
N GLY A 212 11.02 -16.47 -13.95
CA GLY A 212 12.16 -15.59 -14.17
C GLY A 212 13.51 -16.26 -13.94
N LYS A 213 14.56 -15.46 -13.94
CA LYS A 213 15.96 -15.95 -13.91
C LYS A 213 16.49 -16.15 -12.48
N TYR A 214 15.98 -15.38 -11.50
CA TYR A 214 16.59 -15.28 -10.17
C TYR A 214 15.89 -16.22 -9.18
N PRO A 215 16.63 -17.19 -8.59
CA PRO A 215 16.01 -18.14 -7.64
C PRO A 215 15.88 -17.58 -6.22
N ILE A 216 16.33 -16.36 -5.95
CA ILE A 216 16.17 -15.67 -4.66
C ILE A 216 15.59 -14.28 -4.93
N VAL A 217 14.50 -13.94 -4.25
CA VAL A 217 13.81 -12.65 -4.37
C VAL A 217 13.50 -12.07 -3.00
N LEU A 218 13.50 -10.75 -2.89
CA LEU A 218 12.92 -10.07 -1.73
C LEU A 218 11.39 -10.08 -1.87
N SER A 219 10.68 -10.53 -0.84
CA SER A 219 9.23 -10.61 -0.83
C SER A 219 8.72 -10.73 0.61
N TYR A 220 7.61 -11.45 0.84
CA TYR A 220 7.04 -11.62 2.18
C TYR A 220 7.21 -13.07 2.67
N ALA A 221 7.24 -13.26 3.99
CA ALA A 221 7.20 -14.59 4.61
C ALA A 221 5.94 -15.37 4.21
N SER A 222 4.88 -14.66 3.84
CA SER A 222 3.61 -15.21 3.37
C SER A 222 3.54 -15.51 1.88
N SER A 223 4.44 -14.98 1.06
CA SER A 223 4.45 -15.20 -0.40
C SER A 223 4.49 -16.68 -0.82
N PRO A 224 5.14 -17.59 -0.07
CA PRO A 224 5.05 -19.01 -0.39
C PRO A 224 3.63 -19.60 -0.37
N ALA A 225 2.64 -18.91 0.24
CA ALA A 225 1.25 -19.34 0.18
C ALA A 225 0.60 -19.13 -1.21
N ASP A 226 1.12 -18.19 -2.03
CA ASP A 226 0.72 -18.00 -3.43
C ASP A 226 1.22 -19.14 -4.34
N GLU A 227 2.32 -19.78 -3.98
CA GLU A 227 3.01 -20.77 -4.79
C GLU A 227 2.65 -22.23 -4.41
N ILE A 228 1.51 -22.45 -3.75
CA ILE A 228 1.04 -23.77 -3.38
C ILE A 228 0.53 -24.51 -4.64
N ARG A 229 1.14 -25.64 -4.93
CA ARG A 229 0.75 -26.50 -6.03
C ARG A 229 -0.46 -27.40 -5.69
N SER A 230 -0.98 -28.12 -6.70
CA SER A 230 -2.11 -29.05 -6.56
C SER A 230 -1.89 -30.17 -5.53
N ASN A 231 -0.64 -30.47 -5.18
CA ASN A 231 -0.27 -31.41 -4.11
C ASN A 231 -0.29 -30.79 -2.70
N GLY A 232 -0.70 -29.52 -2.55
CA GLY A 232 -0.75 -28.81 -1.27
C GLY A 232 0.60 -28.29 -0.76
N VAL A 233 1.67 -28.40 -1.55
CA VAL A 233 3.02 -27.97 -1.16
C VAL A 233 3.45 -26.73 -1.95
N SER A 234 3.95 -25.72 -1.26
CA SER A 234 4.54 -24.54 -1.92
C SER A 234 5.87 -24.89 -2.57
N GLN A 235 6.09 -24.35 -3.79
CA GLN A 235 7.37 -24.45 -4.50
C GLN A 235 8.46 -23.55 -3.93
N THR A 236 8.08 -22.54 -3.20
CA THR A 236 8.99 -21.56 -2.61
C THR A 236 9.05 -21.70 -1.10
N ALA A 237 9.98 -21.03 -0.48
CA ALA A 237 10.07 -20.87 0.97
C ALA A 237 10.78 -19.56 1.30
N SER A 238 10.61 -19.10 2.54
CA SER A 238 11.20 -17.86 3.03
C SER A 238 12.45 -18.13 3.86
N ILE A 239 13.45 -17.24 3.76
CA ILE A 239 14.61 -17.17 4.62
C ILE A 239 14.22 -16.33 5.84
N MET A 240 14.03 -16.96 6.99
CA MET A 240 13.52 -16.32 8.20
C MET A 240 14.55 -15.45 8.94
N ASP A 241 15.80 -15.44 8.49
CA ASP A 241 16.80 -14.50 8.98
C ASP A 241 16.75 -13.21 8.16
N GLY A 242 16.67 -12.07 8.82
CA GLY A 242 16.63 -10.76 8.17
C GLY A 242 15.26 -10.33 7.69
N CYS A 243 14.19 -10.67 8.40
CA CYS A 243 12.84 -10.21 8.12
C CYS A 243 12.52 -8.87 8.78
N PHE A 244 11.67 -8.08 8.13
CA PHE A 244 11.15 -6.78 8.61
C PHE A 244 9.65 -6.84 8.74
N LYS A 245 9.09 -6.41 9.87
CA LYS A 245 7.63 -6.34 10.02
C LYS A 245 7.09 -5.07 9.37
N GLN A 246 6.42 -5.25 8.25
CA GLN A 246 5.73 -4.18 7.54
C GLN A 246 4.27 -4.12 7.95
N THR A 247 3.76 -2.92 8.20
CA THR A 247 2.34 -2.64 8.44
C THR A 247 1.88 -1.62 7.41
N GLU A 248 0.81 -1.92 6.69
CA GLU A 248 0.21 -1.01 5.72
C GLU A 248 -0.92 -0.20 6.35
N TYR A 249 -1.09 1.01 5.85
CA TYR A 249 -2.05 1.96 6.35
C TYR A 249 -2.96 2.50 5.25
N VAL A 250 -4.14 2.94 5.68
CA VAL A 250 -5.09 3.69 4.89
C VAL A 250 -5.31 5.06 5.52
N GLY A 251 -5.54 6.09 4.69
CA GLY A 251 -5.78 7.45 5.19
C GLY A 251 -6.61 8.30 4.25
N VAL A 252 -7.25 9.34 4.80
CA VAL A 252 -7.86 10.40 4.01
C VAL A 252 -6.76 11.35 3.55
N LEU A 253 -6.73 11.69 2.27
CA LEU A 253 -5.75 12.64 1.75
C LEU A 253 -6.14 14.08 2.12
N LYS A 254 -5.15 14.87 2.52
CA LYS A 254 -5.36 16.30 2.78
C LYS A 254 -5.77 17.01 1.50
N GLY A 255 -6.85 17.77 1.57
CA GLY A 255 -7.42 18.43 0.40
C GLY A 255 -8.30 17.53 -0.47
N ALA A 256 -8.69 16.35 0.02
CA ALA A 256 -9.65 15.46 -0.63
C ALA A 256 -10.91 16.21 -1.06
N LYS A 257 -11.39 15.96 -2.28
CA LYS A 257 -12.62 16.56 -2.81
C LYS A 257 -13.86 16.04 -2.09
N ASN A 258 -13.82 14.77 -1.65
CA ASN A 258 -14.90 14.10 -0.95
C ASN A 258 -14.40 13.34 0.30
N PRO A 259 -14.01 14.05 1.37
CA PRO A 259 -13.47 13.40 2.58
C PRO A 259 -14.50 12.51 3.30
N THR A 260 -15.79 12.76 3.12
CA THR A 260 -16.86 11.91 3.68
C THR A 260 -16.88 10.54 2.97
N ALA A 261 -16.79 10.52 1.64
CA ALA A 261 -16.73 9.28 0.88
C ALA A 261 -15.39 8.56 1.07
N ALA A 262 -14.28 9.30 1.23
CA ALA A 262 -12.99 8.73 1.60
C ALA A 262 -13.07 7.92 2.91
N ARG A 263 -13.71 8.49 3.95
CA ARG A 263 -13.97 7.77 5.21
C ARG A 263 -14.88 6.55 5.03
N ALA A 264 -15.84 6.60 4.10
CA ALA A 264 -16.66 5.43 3.79
C ALA A 264 -15.85 4.31 3.13
N VAL A 265 -14.89 4.63 2.24
CA VAL A 265 -13.96 3.65 1.68
C VAL A 265 -13.10 3.04 2.77
N ILE A 266 -12.52 3.85 3.64
CA ILE A 266 -11.68 3.38 4.76
C ILE A 266 -12.48 2.42 5.66
N ASN A 267 -13.70 2.79 6.05
CA ASN A 267 -14.55 1.93 6.88
C ASN A 267 -14.90 0.61 6.17
N TYR A 268 -15.05 0.62 4.85
CA TYR A 268 -15.29 -0.59 4.07
C TYR A 268 -14.07 -1.52 4.08
N LEU A 269 -12.87 -0.97 3.90
CA LEU A 269 -11.61 -1.74 3.91
C LEU A 269 -11.28 -2.32 5.30
N LEU A 270 -11.68 -1.64 6.36
CA LEU A 270 -11.51 -2.09 7.75
C LEU A 270 -12.63 -3.04 8.22
N ALA A 271 -13.71 -3.19 7.46
CA ALA A 271 -14.81 -4.08 7.85
C ALA A 271 -14.37 -5.55 7.79
N PRO A 272 -14.84 -6.42 8.72
CA PRO A 272 -14.48 -7.84 8.77
C PRO A 272 -14.66 -8.57 7.43
N ALA A 273 -15.71 -8.24 6.68
CA ALA A 273 -15.99 -8.84 5.37
C ALA A 273 -14.91 -8.53 4.31
N PHE A 274 -14.20 -7.40 4.41
CA PHE A 274 -13.05 -7.10 3.56
C PHE A 274 -11.77 -7.66 4.15
N GLN A 275 -11.55 -7.47 5.44
CA GLN A 275 -10.35 -7.93 6.16
C GLN A 275 -10.07 -9.43 5.96
N GLN A 276 -11.08 -10.28 6.01
CA GLN A 276 -10.94 -11.73 5.77
C GLN A 276 -10.46 -12.09 4.36
N THR A 277 -10.46 -11.15 3.41
CA THR A 277 -9.99 -11.41 2.03
C THR A 277 -8.50 -11.21 1.86
N PHE A 278 -7.82 -10.45 2.71
CA PHE A 278 -6.38 -10.16 2.58
C PHE A 278 -5.53 -11.42 2.40
N PRO A 279 -5.70 -12.51 3.20
CA PRO A 279 -4.88 -13.69 3.02
C PRO A 279 -4.99 -14.35 1.65
N SER A 280 -6.16 -14.27 1.00
CA SER A 280 -6.42 -14.94 -0.27
C SER A 280 -6.25 -14.05 -1.50
N THR A 281 -6.11 -12.73 -1.32
CA THR A 281 -6.04 -11.77 -2.43
C THR A 281 -4.72 -11.02 -2.49
N MET A 282 -4.10 -10.76 -1.35
CA MET A 282 -2.86 -10.01 -1.26
C MET A 282 -1.76 -10.78 -0.50
N TYR A 283 -2.10 -11.95 0.05
CA TYR A 283 -1.20 -12.76 0.88
C TYR A 283 -0.63 -11.98 2.08
N MET A 284 -1.43 -11.05 2.63
CA MET A 284 -1.14 -10.28 3.83
C MET A 284 -2.00 -10.75 5.00
N TYR A 285 -1.52 -10.55 6.22
CA TYR A 285 -2.29 -10.77 7.43
C TYR A 285 -3.20 -9.59 7.69
N PRO A 286 -4.53 -9.79 7.94
CA PRO A 286 -5.42 -8.71 8.30
C PRO A 286 -5.00 -8.10 9.65
N ILE A 287 -5.18 -6.78 9.82
CA ILE A 287 -4.92 -6.13 11.11
C ILE A 287 -5.90 -6.60 12.18
N ASP A 288 -7.12 -6.96 11.79
CA ASP A 288 -8.08 -7.65 12.65
C ASP A 288 -7.68 -9.12 12.82
N THR A 289 -6.92 -9.39 13.85
CA THR A 289 -6.39 -10.74 14.17
C THR A 289 -7.47 -11.78 14.53
N THR A 290 -8.75 -11.37 14.62
CA THR A 290 -9.88 -12.30 14.81
C THR A 290 -10.32 -12.94 13.47
N GLN A 291 -9.84 -12.42 12.35
CA GLN A 291 -10.17 -12.97 11.03
C GLN A 291 -9.47 -14.32 10.82
N PRO A 292 -10.15 -15.28 10.14
CA PRO A 292 -9.58 -16.59 9.89
C PRO A 292 -8.42 -16.51 8.91
N ILE A 293 -7.33 -17.19 9.23
CA ILE A 293 -6.18 -17.40 8.34
C ILE A 293 -6.30 -18.81 7.71
N PRO A 294 -6.05 -18.97 6.40
CA PRO A 294 -6.09 -20.28 5.76
C PRO A 294 -5.19 -21.29 6.46
N SER A 295 -5.68 -22.50 6.68
CA SER A 295 -4.93 -23.56 7.41
C SER A 295 -3.61 -23.92 6.73
N SER A 296 -3.52 -23.77 5.39
CA SER A 296 -2.28 -23.95 4.62
C SER A 296 -1.17 -22.98 5.02
N TRP A 297 -1.51 -21.80 5.55
CA TRP A 297 -0.53 -20.79 5.97
C TRP A 297 0.33 -21.26 7.16
N LYS A 298 -0.16 -22.20 7.96
CA LYS A 298 0.63 -22.78 9.07
C LYS A 298 1.99 -23.33 8.60
N SER A 299 2.04 -23.85 7.38
CA SER A 299 3.29 -24.42 6.82
C SER A 299 3.91 -23.56 5.71
N SER A 300 3.10 -22.81 4.97
CA SER A 300 3.58 -22.02 3.81
C SER A 300 3.83 -20.54 4.10
N ALA A 301 3.26 -20.00 5.18
CA ALA A 301 3.39 -18.60 5.57
C ALA A 301 3.64 -18.47 7.08
N PRO A 302 4.67 -19.13 7.66
CA PRO A 302 4.96 -18.97 9.09
C PRO A 302 5.47 -17.55 9.37
N LEU A 303 5.10 -17.02 10.54
CA LEU A 303 5.67 -15.76 11.02
C LEU A 303 7.12 -15.97 11.48
N PRO A 304 8.06 -15.04 11.18
CA PRO A 304 9.43 -15.11 11.65
C PRO A 304 9.50 -14.97 13.19
N GLY A 305 10.43 -15.67 13.81
CA GLY A 305 10.66 -15.58 15.26
C GLY A 305 11.35 -14.29 15.68
N LYS A 306 11.93 -13.55 14.73
CA LYS A 306 12.59 -12.25 14.92
C LYS A 306 12.37 -11.39 13.71
N THR A 307 12.02 -10.13 13.92
CA THR A 307 11.97 -9.07 12.90
C THR A 307 12.91 -7.93 13.27
N TYR A 308 13.20 -7.11 12.27
CA TYR A 308 14.00 -5.89 12.37
C TYR A 308 13.14 -4.68 12.05
N GLY A 309 13.63 -3.48 12.37
CA GLY A 309 12.99 -2.19 12.09
C GLY A 309 12.40 -1.48 13.30
N ASP A 310 12.14 -2.20 14.40
CA ASP A 310 11.47 -1.63 15.58
C ASP A 310 12.31 -0.56 16.32
N ASN A 311 13.65 -0.58 16.16
CA ASN A 311 14.58 0.32 16.83
C ASN A 311 15.13 1.43 15.92
N LEU A 312 14.52 1.64 14.75
CA LEU A 312 14.99 2.61 13.76
C LEU A 312 14.10 3.84 13.72
N ASP A 313 14.73 5.00 13.61
CA ASP A 313 14.05 6.28 13.38
C ASP A 313 14.03 6.62 11.89
N PHE A 314 13.00 6.16 11.18
CA PHE A 314 12.84 6.43 9.75
C PHE A 314 12.74 7.94 9.47
N ASN A 315 12.09 8.71 10.33
CA ASN A 315 11.90 10.15 10.12
C ASN A 315 13.24 10.89 10.11
N HIS A 316 14.19 10.45 10.93
CA HIS A 316 15.49 11.10 11.06
C HIS A 316 16.55 10.53 10.10
N ASP A 317 16.59 9.20 9.95
CA ASP A 317 17.77 8.52 9.40
C ASP A 317 17.59 7.99 7.97
N GLU A 318 16.34 7.82 7.48
CA GLU A 318 16.02 7.26 6.16
C GLU A 318 16.80 7.93 5.02
N LYS A 319 16.84 9.26 5.00
CA LYS A 319 17.55 10.02 3.95
C LYS A 319 19.04 9.72 3.92
N THR A 320 19.64 9.47 5.08
CA THR A 320 21.05 9.09 5.20
C THR A 320 21.29 7.67 4.65
N TRP A 321 20.38 6.74 4.97
CA TRP A 321 20.49 5.37 4.46
C TRP A 321 20.32 5.31 2.95
N LEU A 322 19.32 6.01 2.41
CA LEU A 322 19.07 6.10 0.98
C LEU A 322 20.21 6.76 0.22
N ALA A 323 20.81 7.83 0.77
CA ALA A 323 21.98 8.48 0.17
C ALA A 323 23.20 7.55 0.13
N ALA A 324 23.47 6.81 1.20
CA ALA A 324 24.55 5.84 1.25
C ALA A 324 24.33 4.66 0.28
N TRP A 325 23.10 4.18 0.14
CA TRP A 325 22.72 3.15 -0.80
C TRP A 325 22.86 3.65 -2.25
N SER A 326 22.37 4.86 -2.57
CA SER A 326 22.50 5.48 -3.90
C SER A 326 23.96 5.69 -4.32
N ALA A 327 24.87 5.93 -3.38
CA ALA A 327 26.29 6.02 -3.68
C ALA A 327 26.91 4.68 -4.16
N ILE A 328 26.20 3.56 -4.03
CA ILE A 328 26.63 2.23 -4.50
C ILE A 328 25.97 1.88 -5.83
N PHE A 329 24.69 2.21 -5.99
CA PHE A 329 23.87 1.72 -7.12
C PHE A 329 23.42 2.82 -8.11
N GLY A 330 23.54 4.10 -7.74
CA GLY A 330 23.24 5.25 -8.60
C GLY A 330 21.97 5.99 -8.23
#